data_e2908edac468e60c5470086cf6d5b6ef
#
_entry.id   e2908edac468e60c5470086cf6d5b6ef
#
_cell.length_a   1.000
_cell.length_b   1.000
_cell.length_c   1.000
_cell.angle_alpha   90.00
_cell.angle_beta   90.00
_cell.angle_gamma   90.00
#
_symmetry.space_group_name_H-M   'P 1'
#
loop_
_entity.id
_entity.type
_entity.pdbx_description
1 polymer ?
#
loop_
_entity_poly.entity_id
_entity_poly.type
_entity_poly.pdbx_seq_one_letter_code
_entity_poly.pdbx_strand_id
1 'polypeptide(L)'
;MPPKIVILCHVEPGTVRGRSILPGFERTEGITRGLPGVVEFADRLGIPMGLALTPQALRLADIDLAGHDAGLHIHPMDPVLSERVSGQVRTSHDCLGRYAPAEQALLITAGRELFEERMGRSPRLFVAGRWSEDAATGALLRKEGFTHDGSALPGYRSPCADWSRLPRLAQPYSPAPEDYQARGSEPYVYLPVYQGLWGDHLTPETLRDLGVSHFKAAFKEALVGAADIVHIYFHSPLALDPVAMTGFAEVLEYARDGLHLSFVPPTSAVAGAQPRSRPFPPAYWARMDLTMMKSLAGRGRLGRRILGARPGRLDWEGTHPGPGSEREGSERR
;
A
#
# COMPACT_ATOMS: atom_id res chain seq x y z
N MET A 1 10.18 -4.28 23.06
CA MET A 1 8.81 -3.72 23.07
C MET A 1 7.99 -4.53 22.09
N PRO A 2 6.67 -4.68 22.28
CA PRO A 2 5.83 -5.29 21.28
C PRO A 2 5.81 -4.43 20.00
N PRO A 3 5.57 -5.04 18.81
CA PRO A 3 5.46 -4.30 17.56
C PRO A 3 4.29 -3.32 17.61
N LYS A 4 4.44 -2.20 16.91
CA LYS A 4 3.37 -1.26 16.65
C LYS A 4 2.76 -1.53 15.29
N ILE A 5 1.49 -1.22 15.13
CA ILE A 5 0.78 -1.36 13.85
C ILE A 5 0.64 0.01 13.21
N VAL A 6 1.03 0.10 11.95
CA VAL A 6 0.76 1.20 11.04
C VAL A 6 -0.26 0.73 10.02
N ILE A 7 -1.36 1.48 9.86
CA ILE A 7 -2.35 1.22 8.82
C ILE A 7 -2.33 2.40 7.86
N LEU A 8 -2.19 2.11 6.58
CA LEU A 8 -2.15 3.11 5.52
C LEU A 8 -3.19 2.81 4.45
N CYS A 9 -4.17 3.69 4.32
CA CYS A 9 -5.17 3.61 3.26
C CYS A 9 -4.74 4.47 2.08
N HIS A 10 -4.64 3.86 0.89
CA HIS A 10 -4.50 4.57 -0.37
C HIS A 10 -5.89 5.05 -0.80
N VAL A 11 -6.10 6.35 -0.71
CA VAL A 11 -7.38 6.98 -1.07
C VAL A 11 -7.36 7.32 -2.54
N GLU A 12 -7.97 6.45 -3.33
CA GLU A 12 -7.92 6.51 -4.78
C GLU A 12 -9.27 6.18 -5.42
N PRO A 13 -9.45 6.56 -6.70
CA PRO A 13 -10.64 6.20 -7.46
C PRO A 13 -10.70 4.69 -7.70
N GLY A 14 -11.90 4.18 -7.70
CA GLY A 14 -12.20 2.76 -7.88
C GLY A 14 -13.55 2.41 -7.29
N THR A 15 -14.00 1.21 -7.56
CA THR A 15 -15.23 0.65 -6.99
C THR A 15 -15.05 -0.82 -6.64
N VAL A 16 -16.02 -1.43 -5.96
CA VAL A 16 -16.05 -2.86 -5.69
C VAL A 16 -17.15 -3.53 -6.50
N ARG A 17 -16.81 -4.58 -7.22
CA ARG A 17 -17.79 -5.44 -7.90
C ARG A 17 -17.58 -6.88 -7.48
N GLY A 18 -18.53 -7.41 -6.74
CA GLY A 18 -18.41 -8.75 -6.15
C GLY A 18 -17.27 -8.82 -5.13
N ARG A 19 -16.17 -9.48 -5.48
CA ARG A 19 -14.97 -9.62 -4.62
C ARG A 19 -13.76 -8.85 -5.11
N SER A 20 -13.90 -8.10 -6.20
CA SER A 20 -12.78 -7.43 -6.85
C SER A 20 -12.89 -5.94 -6.70
N ILE A 21 -11.79 -5.28 -6.36
CA ILE A 21 -11.62 -3.85 -6.54
C ILE A 21 -11.37 -3.62 -8.03
N LEU A 22 -12.15 -2.73 -8.62
CA LEU A 22 -12.00 -2.27 -10.00
C LEU A 22 -11.42 -0.86 -9.96
N PRO A 23 -10.13 -0.68 -10.24
CA PRO A 23 -9.51 0.63 -10.33
C PRO A 23 -10.04 1.38 -11.57
N GLY A 24 -9.88 2.70 -11.58
CA GLY A 24 -10.21 3.55 -12.73
C GLY A 24 -10.59 4.94 -12.28
N PHE A 25 -9.98 5.94 -12.90
CA PHE A 25 -10.17 7.34 -12.54
C PHE A 25 -11.61 7.83 -12.75
N GLU A 26 -12.38 7.16 -13.58
CA GLU A 26 -13.80 7.42 -13.80
C GLU A 26 -14.71 6.89 -12.68
N ARG A 27 -14.18 6.04 -11.79
CA ARG A 27 -14.92 5.40 -10.69
C ARG A 27 -14.60 6.10 -9.39
N THR A 28 -15.34 7.13 -9.08
CA THR A 28 -15.05 7.98 -7.91
C THR A 28 -15.58 7.43 -6.58
N GLU A 29 -16.27 6.28 -6.58
CA GLU A 29 -16.91 5.72 -5.38
C GLU A 29 -15.91 5.41 -4.26
N GLY A 30 -14.68 5.01 -4.59
CA GLY A 30 -13.60 4.81 -3.62
C GLY A 30 -13.26 6.08 -2.85
N ILE A 31 -13.42 7.25 -3.47
CA ILE A 31 -13.23 8.55 -2.86
C ILE A 31 -14.51 9.02 -2.16
N THR A 32 -15.63 9.11 -2.90
CA THR A 32 -16.85 9.78 -2.44
C THR A 32 -17.61 8.98 -1.38
N ARG A 33 -17.46 7.67 -1.34
CA ARG A 33 -18.12 6.75 -0.41
C ARG A 33 -17.11 5.92 0.39
N GLY A 34 -16.03 5.49 -0.27
CA GLY A 34 -15.00 4.66 0.35
C GLY A 34 -14.25 5.41 1.45
N LEU A 35 -13.75 6.62 1.18
CA LEU A 35 -13.02 7.41 2.18
C LEU A 35 -13.87 7.72 3.44
N PRO A 36 -15.12 8.20 3.34
CA PRO A 36 -15.98 8.34 4.53
C PRO A 36 -16.13 7.03 5.32
N GLY A 37 -16.31 5.91 4.63
CA GLY A 37 -16.38 4.60 5.27
C GLY A 37 -15.08 4.17 5.96
N VAL A 38 -13.92 4.54 5.42
CA VAL A 38 -12.60 4.33 6.04
C VAL A 38 -12.45 5.14 7.31
N VAL A 39 -12.82 6.42 7.28
CA VAL A 39 -12.73 7.31 8.44
C VAL A 39 -13.67 6.83 9.55
N GLU A 40 -14.94 6.55 9.23
CA GLU A 40 -15.90 5.99 10.19
C GLU A 40 -15.41 4.67 10.81
N PHE A 41 -14.80 3.81 9.99
CA PHE A 41 -14.20 2.56 10.46
C PHE A 41 -13.07 2.79 11.46
N ALA A 42 -12.16 3.73 11.16
CA ALA A 42 -11.03 4.07 12.04
C ALA A 42 -11.49 4.69 13.35
N ASP A 43 -12.44 5.63 13.29
CA ASP A 43 -13.01 6.31 14.45
C ASP A 43 -13.73 5.34 15.37
N ARG A 44 -14.56 4.44 14.81
CA ARG A 44 -15.27 3.39 15.57
C ARG A 44 -14.30 2.48 16.32
N LEU A 45 -13.16 2.15 15.73
CA LEU A 45 -12.15 1.31 16.37
C LEU A 45 -11.20 2.11 17.29
N GLY A 46 -11.23 3.45 17.24
CA GLY A 46 -10.35 4.31 18.00
C GLY A 46 -8.87 4.15 17.59
N ILE A 47 -8.60 3.97 16.29
CA ILE A 47 -7.25 3.74 15.77
C ILE A 47 -6.81 4.89 14.86
N PRO A 48 -5.55 5.39 14.98
CA PRO A 48 -5.01 6.32 14.01
C PRO A 48 -4.79 5.61 12.68
N MET A 49 -5.15 6.27 11.58
CA MET A 49 -4.94 5.75 10.23
C MET A 49 -4.19 6.75 9.37
N GLY A 50 -3.26 6.27 8.56
CA GLY A 50 -2.67 7.04 7.49
C GLY A 50 -3.60 7.06 6.28
N LEU A 51 -3.76 8.22 5.66
CA LEU A 51 -4.59 8.43 4.48
C LEU A 51 -3.74 9.04 3.38
N ALA A 52 -3.28 8.24 2.44
CA ALA A 52 -2.52 8.71 1.28
C ALA A 52 -3.51 9.10 0.16
N LEU A 53 -3.68 10.41 -0.04
CA LEU A 53 -4.71 11.00 -0.91
C LEU A 53 -4.18 11.25 -2.32
N THR A 54 -4.86 10.72 -3.33
CA THR A 54 -4.57 11.11 -4.71
C THR A 54 -5.00 12.56 -4.98
N PRO A 55 -4.41 13.24 -6.01
CA PRO A 55 -4.88 14.56 -6.43
C PRO A 55 -6.39 14.62 -6.71
N GLN A 56 -6.96 13.58 -7.30
CA GLN A 56 -8.40 13.49 -7.48
C GLN A 56 -9.15 13.37 -6.15
N ALA A 57 -8.60 12.65 -5.18
CA ALA A 57 -9.18 12.57 -3.83
C ALA A 57 -9.11 13.93 -3.12
N LEU A 58 -8.03 14.68 -3.24
CA LEU A 58 -7.91 16.03 -2.70
C LEU A 58 -8.98 16.98 -3.27
N ARG A 59 -9.34 16.84 -4.55
CA ARG A 59 -10.39 17.65 -5.20
C ARG A 59 -11.80 17.24 -4.80
N LEU A 60 -12.06 15.93 -4.65
CA LEU A 60 -13.42 15.39 -4.49
C LEU A 60 -13.82 15.10 -3.04
N ALA A 61 -12.86 14.90 -2.13
CA ALA A 61 -13.16 14.57 -0.74
C ALA A 61 -13.75 15.80 -0.01
N ASP A 62 -14.95 15.62 0.52
CA ASP A 62 -15.63 16.61 1.39
C ASP A 62 -15.82 15.99 2.78
N ILE A 63 -14.70 15.79 3.49
CA ILE A 63 -14.67 15.18 4.83
C ILE A 63 -13.58 15.81 5.68
N ASP A 64 -13.83 15.91 6.98
CA ASP A 64 -12.80 16.27 7.96
C ASP A 64 -11.84 15.09 8.16
N LEU A 65 -10.55 15.35 7.99
CA LEU A 65 -9.47 14.39 8.19
C LEU A 65 -8.67 14.68 9.47
N ALA A 66 -9.19 15.53 10.36
CA ALA A 66 -8.56 15.79 11.66
C ALA A 66 -8.46 14.48 12.44
N GLY A 67 -7.31 14.27 13.06
CA GLY A 67 -7.02 13.03 13.79
C GLY A 67 -6.37 11.92 12.96
N HIS A 68 -6.36 12.04 11.63
CA HIS A 68 -5.69 11.11 10.73
C HIS A 68 -4.41 11.70 10.12
N ASP A 69 -3.44 10.83 9.82
CA ASP A 69 -2.16 11.22 9.23
C ASP A 69 -2.27 11.28 7.70
N ALA A 70 -2.77 12.41 7.18
CA ALA A 70 -2.94 12.58 5.75
C ALA A 70 -1.61 12.86 5.03
N GLY A 71 -1.39 12.14 3.93
CA GLY A 71 -0.26 12.23 3.01
C GLY A 71 -0.69 12.28 1.55
N LEU A 72 0.29 12.35 0.66
CA LEU A 72 0.09 12.43 -0.79
C LEU A 72 0.30 11.07 -1.45
N HIS A 73 -0.60 10.71 -2.37
CA HIS A 73 -0.50 9.51 -3.21
C HIS A 73 -0.49 9.91 -4.69
N ILE A 74 0.61 9.63 -5.40
CA ILE A 74 0.76 10.06 -6.79
C ILE A 74 0.60 8.91 -7.77
N HIS A 75 -0.43 9.04 -8.60
CA HIS A 75 -0.55 8.37 -9.89
C HIS A 75 -0.32 9.42 -10.99
N PRO A 76 0.73 9.35 -11.81
CA PRO A 76 0.98 10.33 -12.86
C PRO A 76 -0.20 10.56 -13.82
N MET A 77 -1.02 9.52 -14.06
CA MET A 77 -2.20 9.59 -14.91
C MET A 77 -3.47 10.09 -14.17
N ASP A 78 -3.38 10.45 -12.88
CA ASP A 78 -4.49 11.09 -12.17
C ASP A 78 -4.94 12.34 -12.97
N PRO A 79 -6.24 12.46 -13.33
CA PRO A 79 -6.70 13.53 -14.23
C PRO A 79 -6.46 14.92 -13.66
N VAL A 80 -6.54 15.09 -12.33
CA VAL A 80 -6.29 16.39 -11.66
C VAL A 80 -4.82 16.75 -11.72
N LEU A 81 -3.93 15.78 -11.50
CA LEU A 81 -2.50 15.98 -11.62
C LEU A 81 -2.08 16.22 -13.07
N SER A 82 -2.60 15.42 -14.00
CA SER A 82 -2.33 15.55 -15.43
C SER A 82 -2.75 16.93 -15.97
N GLU A 83 -3.91 17.44 -15.53
CA GLU A 83 -4.37 18.80 -15.85
C GLU A 83 -3.39 19.85 -15.30
N ARG A 84 -2.96 19.70 -14.04
CA ARG A 84 -2.06 20.67 -13.36
C ARG A 84 -0.70 20.79 -14.05
N VAL A 85 -0.14 19.68 -14.56
CA VAL A 85 1.16 19.67 -15.24
C VAL A 85 1.06 19.74 -16.76
N SER A 86 -0.15 19.99 -17.30
CA SER A 86 -0.38 20.05 -18.74
C SER A 86 0.55 21.03 -19.44
N GLY A 87 1.13 20.62 -20.57
CA GLY A 87 2.12 21.40 -21.32
C GLY A 87 3.56 21.32 -20.77
N GLN A 88 3.77 20.76 -19.58
CA GLN A 88 5.09 20.59 -18.98
C GLN A 88 5.50 19.10 -18.94
N VAL A 89 4.57 18.20 -18.59
CA VAL A 89 4.80 16.76 -18.55
C VAL A 89 3.70 16.05 -19.33
N ARG A 90 4.09 15.12 -20.20
CA ARG A 90 3.14 14.21 -20.86
C ARG A 90 2.90 13.00 -19.99
N THR A 91 1.78 12.96 -19.26
CA THR A 91 1.38 11.85 -18.38
C THR A 91 0.84 10.67 -19.19
N SER A 92 1.74 9.87 -19.77
CA SER A 92 1.40 8.78 -20.69
C SER A 92 1.38 7.39 -20.04
N HIS A 93 1.86 7.27 -18.81
CA HIS A 93 1.86 6.01 -18.04
C HIS A 93 1.84 6.29 -16.53
N ASP A 94 1.48 5.27 -15.76
CA ASP A 94 1.19 5.39 -14.33
C ASP A 94 2.36 4.97 -13.42
N CYS A 95 3.57 5.03 -13.92
CA CYS A 95 4.79 4.63 -13.21
C CYS A 95 5.69 5.84 -12.96
N LEU A 96 5.63 6.46 -11.77
CA LEU A 96 6.37 7.67 -11.43
C LEU A 96 7.89 7.51 -11.65
N GLY A 97 8.51 6.44 -11.16
CA GLY A 97 9.94 6.19 -11.28
C GLY A 97 10.43 5.91 -12.71
N ARG A 98 9.54 5.95 -13.72
CA ARG A 98 9.92 5.84 -15.14
C ARG A 98 9.93 7.18 -15.88
N TYR A 99 9.53 8.26 -15.22
CA TYR A 99 9.69 9.62 -15.75
C TYR A 99 11.13 10.11 -15.53
N ALA A 100 11.60 11.01 -16.40
CA ALA A 100 12.87 11.66 -16.16
C ALA A 100 12.86 12.42 -14.82
N PRO A 101 13.98 12.55 -14.09
CA PRO A 101 14.00 13.21 -12.78
C PRO A 101 13.38 14.62 -12.77
N ALA A 102 13.54 15.39 -13.86
CA ALA A 102 12.91 16.70 -13.98
C ALA A 102 11.37 16.62 -14.06
N GLU A 103 10.85 15.61 -14.76
CA GLU A 103 9.41 15.37 -14.85
C GLU A 103 8.85 14.84 -13.53
N GLN A 104 9.57 13.94 -12.84
CA GLN A 104 9.20 13.50 -11.49
C GLN A 104 9.11 14.69 -10.53
N ALA A 105 10.09 15.62 -10.58
CA ALA A 105 10.08 16.83 -9.76
C ALA A 105 8.81 17.66 -10.00
N LEU A 106 8.42 17.89 -11.26
CA LEU A 106 7.20 18.62 -11.61
C LEU A 106 5.94 17.93 -11.08
N LEU A 107 5.83 16.59 -11.23
CA LEU A 107 4.71 15.81 -10.74
C LEU A 107 4.60 15.85 -9.21
N ILE A 108 5.73 15.69 -8.50
CA ILE A 108 5.77 15.71 -7.04
C ILE A 108 5.44 17.10 -6.51
N THR A 109 6.05 18.16 -7.08
CA THR A 109 5.77 19.55 -6.68
C THR A 109 4.32 19.91 -6.91
N ALA A 110 3.75 19.59 -8.09
CA ALA A 110 2.34 19.85 -8.40
C ALA A 110 1.40 19.10 -7.44
N GLY A 111 1.68 17.84 -7.13
CA GLY A 111 0.89 17.07 -6.17
C GLY A 111 0.97 17.66 -4.76
N ARG A 112 2.17 18.09 -4.30
CA ARG A 112 2.38 18.75 -3.02
C ARG A 112 1.57 20.06 -2.94
N GLU A 113 1.62 20.88 -3.97
CA GLU A 113 0.85 22.14 -4.03
C GLU A 113 -0.67 21.88 -3.93
N LEU A 114 -1.21 20.91 -4.68
CA LEU A 114 -2.60 20.50 -4.58
C LEU A 114 -2.97 20.03 -3.17
N PHE A 115 -2.06 19.32 -2.51
CA PHE A 115 -2.27 18.91 -1.12
C PHE A 115 -2.28 20.12 -0.18
N GLU A 116 -1.35 21.06 -0.33
CA GLU A 116 -1.28 22.28 0.47
C GLU A 116 -2.51 23.18 0.26
N GLU A 117 -2.96 23.34 -0.98
CA GLU A 117 -4.19 24.07 -1.33
C GLU A 117 -5.42 23.49 -0.59
N ARG A 118 -5.51 22.17 -0.48
CA ARG A 118 -6.65 21.49 0.15
C ARG A 118 -6.54 21.38 1.66
N MET A 119 -5.33 21.09 2.18
CA MET A 119 -5.11 20.73 3.58
C MET A 119 -4.56 21.87 4.43
N GLY A 120 -4.14 22.99 3.82
CA GLY A 120 -3.53 24.14 4.53
C GLY A 120 -2.18 23.83 5.17
N ARG A 121 -1.54 22.71 4.85
CA ARG A 121 -0.24 22.29 5.36
C ARG A 121 0.50 21.41 4.35
N SER A 122 1.82 21.35 4.46
CA SER A 122 2.62 20.44 3.62
C SER A 122 2.44 18.97 4.01
N PRO A 123 2.40 18.05 3.04
CA PRO A 123 2.38 16.61 3.32
C PRO A 123 3.75 16.15 3.85
N ARG A 124 3.75 15.24 4.82
CA ARG A 124 4.95 14.59 5.34
C ARG A 124 5.07 13.13 4.90
N LEU A 125 3.94 12.53 4.56
CA LEU A 125 3.81 11.15 4.11
C LEU A 125 3.59 11.11 2.60
N PHE A 126 4.27 10.19 1.93
CA PHE A 126 4.15 9.93 0.50
C PHE A 126 3.84 8.46 0.22
N VAL A 127 3.15 8.21 -0.88
CA VAL A 127 3.01 6.88 -1.48
C VAL A 127 3.03 7.01 -3.00
N ALA A 128 3.87 6.25 -3.67
CA ALA A 128 3.87 6.18 -5.12
C ALA A 128 2.78 5.21 -5.62
N GLY A 129 2.00 5.64 -6.59
CA GLY A 129 1.12 4.77 -7.35
C GLY A 129 1.91 3.63 -8.01
N ARG A 130 1.35 2.43 -8.05
CA ARG A 130 2.04 1.25 -8.56
C ARG A 130 3.36 0.92 -7.82
N TRP A 131 3.59 1.48 -6.62
CA TRP A 131 4.85 1.33 -5.87
C TRP A 131 6.07 1.83 -6.65
N SER A 132 5.84 2.75 -7.59
CA SER A 132 6.77 3.13 -8.65
C SER A 132 7.70 4.24 -8.21
N GLU A 133 8.88 3.86 -7.77
CA GLU A 133 9.97 4.75 -7.41
C GLU A 133 11.29 4.30 -8.01
N ASP A 134 12.23 5.24 -8.06
CA ASP A 134 13.63 5.03 -8.33
C ASP A 134 14.52 5.84 -7.35
N ALA A 135 15.83 5.82 -7.56
CA ALA A 135 16.76 6.56 -6.70
C ALA A 135 16.52 8.09 -6.74
N ALA A 136 16.07 8.63 -7.86
CA ALA A 136 15.80 10.06 -8.00
C ALA A 136 14.54 10.45 -7.22
N THR A 137 13.50 9.61 -7.22
CA THR A 137 12.24 9.86 -6.50
C THR A 137 12.47 10.18 -5.03
N GLY A 138 13.23 9.35 -4.31
CA GLY A 138 13.50 9.57 -2.89
C GLY A 138 14.26 10.87 -2.61
N ALA A 139 15.20 11.26 -3.47
CA ALA A 139 15.92 12.53 -3.36
C ALA A 139 14.99 13.74 -3.57
N LEU A 140 14.09 13.66 -4.54
CA LEU A 140 13.10 14.70 -4.85
C LEU A 140 12.10 14.85 -3.69
N LEU A 141 11.58 13.75 -3.16
CA LEU A 141 10.65 13.77 -2.04
C LEU A 141 11.24 14.45 -0.80
N ARG A 142 12.50 14.15 -0.46
CA ARG A 142 13.21 14.84 0.62
C ARG A 142 13.33 16.33 0.39
N LYS A 143 13.68 16.73 -0.84
CA LYS A 143 13.77 18.15 -1.23
C LYS A 143 12.43 18.87 -1.07
N GLU A 144 11.33 18.19 -1.35
CA GLU A 144 9.96 18.70 -1.19
C GLU A 144 9.43 18.61 0.26
N GLY A 145 10.24 18.16 1.22
CA GLY A 145 9.92 18.15 2.64
C GLY A 145 9.17 16.91 3.15
N PHE A 146 9.03 15.87 2.33
CA PHE A 146 8.50 14.59 2.79
C PHE A 146 9.49 13.91 3.74
N THR A 147 8.96 13.24 4.76
CA THR A 147 9.75 12.57 5.79
C THR A 147 9.50 11.06 5.85
N HIS A 148 8.36 10.61 5.35
CA HIS A 148 7.96 9.20 5.39
C HIS A 148 7.40 8.75 4.04
N ASP A 149 7.61 7.49 3.72
CA ASP A 149 7.19 6.88 2.47
C ASP A 149 6.65 5.47 2.69
N GLY A 150 5.41 5.26 2.25
CA GLY A 150 4.72 3.97 2.32
C GLY A 150 4.91 3.09 1.09
N SER A 151 5.75 3.48 0.10
CA SER A 151 5.84 2.79 -1.20
C SER A 151 6.67 1.51 -1.18
N ALA A 152 7.41 1.22 -0.10
CA ALA A 152 8.29 0.07 -0.05
C ALA A 152 7.50 -1.26 0.04
N LEU A 153 7.60 -2.09 -1.00
CA LEU A 153 6.87 -3.37 -1.11
C LEU A 153 7.86 -4.54 -1.23
N PRO A 154 8.37 -5.09 -0.11
CA PRO A 154 9.46 -6.07 -0.11
C PRO A 154 9.23 -7.27 -1.04
N GLY A 155 10.26 -7.64 -1.82
CA GLY A 155 10.20 -8.75 -2.75
C GLY A 155 9.36 -8.52 -4.02
N TYR A 156 8.72 -7.35 -4.15
CA TYR A 156 7.88 -7.03 -5.32
C TYR A 156 8.72 -6.60 -6.52
N ARG A 157 8.33 -7.06 -7.70
CA ARG A 157 8.88 -6.62 -8.98
C ARG A 157 7.82 -6.59 -10.06
N SER A 158 7.76 -5.47 -10.75
CA SER A 158 6.86 -5.24 -11.87
C SER A 158 7.53 -4.35 -12.94
N PRO A 159 6.91 -4.11 -14.07
CA PRO A 159 7.40 -3.11 -15.02
C PRO A 159 7.49 -1.69 -14.45
N CYS A 160 6.73 -1.37 -13.39
CA CYS A 160 6.68 -0.05 -12.75
C CYS A 160 7.63 0.09 -11.56
N ALA A 161 7.97 -0.97 -10.86
CA ALA A 161 8.68 -0.93 -9.59
C ALA A 161 9.59 -2.13 -9.39
N ASP A 162 10.72 -1.93 -8.72
CA ASP A 162 11.60 -3.01 -8.31
C ASP A 162 11.99 -2.83 -6.82
N TRP A 163 11.37 -3.63 -5.96
CA TRP A 163 11.63 -3.74 -4.53
C TRP A 163 12.21 -5.12 -4.16
N SER A 164 12.73 -5.83 -5.16
CA SER A 164 13.14 -7.24 -5.03
C SER A 164 14.33 -7.48 -4.10
N ARG A 165 15.12 -6.43 -3.82
CA ARG A 165 16.29 -6.52 -2.90
C ARG A 165 15.92 -6.29 -1.44
N LEU A 166 14.73 -5.76 -1.14
CA LEU A 166 14.29 -5.64 0.24
C LEU A 166 13.96 -7.03 0.81
N PRO A 167 14.48 -7.35 1.99
CA PRO A 167 14.20 -8.63 2.64
C PRO A 167 12.71 -8.69 3.06
N ARG A 168 12.16 -9.90 3.12
CA ARG A 168 10.76 -10.17 3.47
C ARG A 168 10.25 -9.42 4.71
N LEU A 169 11.04 -9.40 5.76
CA LEU A 169 10.66 -8.74 7.02
C LEU A 169 11.37 -7.40 7.20
N ALA A 170 11.58 -6.66 6.09
CA ALA A 170 12.17 -5.33 6.17
C ALA A 170 11.37 -4.47 7.16
N GLN A 171 12.08 -3.78 8.03
CA GLN A 171 11.53 -2.82 8.99
C GLN A 171 11.78 -1.40 8.52
N PRO A 172 11.09 -0.40 9.04
CA PRO A 172 11.31 0.99 8.67
C PRO A 172 12.80 1.33 8.65
N TYR A 173 13.22 2.02 7.60
CA TYR A 173 14.63 2.33 7.42
C TYR A 173 14.83 3.68 6.71
N SER A 174 15.94 4.33 7.04
CA SER A 174 16.46 5.43 6.24
C SER A 174 17.22 4.88 5.04
N PRO A 175 16.97 5.34 3.81
CA PRO A 175 17.68 4.85 2.64
C PRO A 175 19.10 5.39 2.55
N ALA A 176 19.92 4.75 1.73
CA ALA A 176 21.17 5.32 1.23
C ALA A 176 20.85 6.35 0.12
N PRO A 177 21.68 7.40 -0.06
CA PRO A 177 21.40 8.46 -1.04
C PRO A 177 21.21 7.95 -2.48
N GLU A 178 21.97 6.94 -2.87
CA GLU A 178 22.01 6.43 -4.24
C GLU A 178 21.26 5.10 -4.42
N ASP A 179 20.77 4.53 -3.32
CA ASP A 179 20.09 3.24 -3.34
C ASP A 179 18.91 3.21 -2.35
N TYR A 180 17.73 3.46 -2.86
CA TYR A 180 16.50 3.52 -2.07
C TYR A 180 16.14 2.19 -1.39
N GLN A 181 16.70 1.05 -1.81
CA GLN A 181 16.52 -0.25 -1.18
C GLN A 181 17.63 -0.61 -0.18
N ALA A 182 18.72 0.17 -0.14
CA ALA A 182 19.78 0.00 0.83
C ALA A 182 19.57 0.91 2.04
N ARG A 183 19.96 0.44 3.22
CA ARG A 183 19.95 1.27 4.42
C ARG A 183 21.07 2.31 4.38
N GLY A 184 20.76 3.50 4.83
CA GLY A 184 21.67 4.62 4.96
C GLY A 184 21.31 5.50 6.15
N SER A 185 21.57 6.79 6.03
CA SER A 185 21.37 7.78 7.08
C SER A 185 20.56 9.01 6.63
N GLU A 186 19.88 8.91 5.49
CA GLU A 186 19.07 10.01 5.02
C GLU A 186 17.94 10.32 5.99
N PRO A 187 17.57 11.59 6.20
CA PRO A 187 16.50 12.01 7.12
C PRO A 187 15.10 11.75 6.49
N TYR A 188 14.87 10.54 6.08
CA TYR A 188 13.69 10.05 5.39
C TYR A 188 13.45 8.59 5.75
N VAL A 189 12.24 8.17 5.92
CA VAL A 189 11.91 6.82 6.42
C VAL A 189 10.99 6.11 5.44
N TYR A 190 11.48 5.03 4.86
CA TYR A 190 10.62 4.06 4.20
C TYR A 190 9.89 3.19 5.22
N LEU A 191 8.61 2.96 4.97
CA LEU A 191 7.71 2.09 5.73
C LEU A 191 7.40 0.84 4.89
N PRO A 192 8.25 -0.22 4.94
CA PRO A 192 7.99 -1.42 4.16
C PRO A 192 6.67 -2.08 4.58
N VAL A 193 5.85 -2.46 3.60
CA VAL A 193 4.65 -3.26 3.86
C VAL A 193 5.08 -4.59 4.46
N TYR A 194 4.43 -4.98 5.56
CA TYR A 194 4.73 -6.23 6.21
C TYR A 194 4.31 -7.41 5.34
N GLN A 195 5.20 -8.39 5.19
CA GLN A 195 4.88 -9.64 4.51
C GLN A 195 4.55 -10.73 5.52
N GLY A 196 3.44 -11.41 5.27
CA GLY A 196 3.06 -12.60 6.00
C GLY A 196 4.02 -13.78 5.75
N LEU A 197 3.74 -14.89 6.41
CA LEU A 197 4.57 -16.10 6.39
C LEU A 197 4.86 -16.66 5.01
N TRP A 198 3.96 -16.44 4.08
CA TRP A 198 4.01 -16.96 2.71
C TRP A 198 4.59 -15.97 1.70
N GLY A 199 5.11 -14.83 2.18
CA GLY A 199 5.63 -13.77 1.34
C GLY A 199 4.54 -12.91 0.72
N ASP A 200 3.29 -13.08 1.12
CA ASP A 200 2.17 -12.22 0.76
C ASP A 200 2.25 -10.89 1.51
N HIS A 201 1.90 -9.81 0.83
CA HIS A 201 1.81 -8.51 1.49
C HIS A 201 0.54 -8.42 2.34
N LEU A 202 0.68 -7.86 3.54
CA LEU A 202 -0.43 -7.80 4.50
C LEU A 202 -1.40 -6.68 4.09
N THR A 203 -2.45 -7.09 3.38
CA THR A 203 -3.54 -6.22 2.94
C THR A 203 -4.89 -6.90 3.16
N PRO A 204 -5.88 -6.21 3.76
CA PRO A 204 -7.21 -6.78 3.99
C PRO A 204 -7.96 -7.15 2.71
N GLU A 205 -7.48 -6.72 1.55
CA GLU A 205 -8.00 -7.17 0.25
C GLU A 205 -7.85 -8.68 0.05
N THR A 206 -6.85 -9.29 0.69
CA THR A 206 -6.63 -10.74 0.67
C THR A 206 -7.41 -11.51 1.74
N LEU A 207 -8.11 -10.82 2.66
CA LEU A 207 -8.85 -11.46 3.76
C LEU A 207 -9.88 -12.48 3.29
N ARG A 208 -10.55 -12.21 2.17
CA ARG A 208 -11.54 -13.14 1.62
C ARG A 208 -10.92 -14.44 1.12
N ASP A 209 -9.65 -14.39 0.72
CA ASP A 209 -8.94 -15.54 0.16
C ASP A 209 -8.10 -16.25 1.23
N LEU A 210 -7.38 -15.51 2.05
CA LEU A 210 -6.47 -16.05 3.08
C LEU A 210 -7.16 -16.25 4.44
N GLY A 211 -8.18 -15.44 4.72
CA GLY A 211 -8.95 -15.51 5.97
C GLY A 211 -8.30 -14.81 7.15
N VAL A 212 -9.09 -14.50 8.16
CA VAL A 212 -8.69 -13.80 9.40
C VAL A 212 -7.56 -14.54 10.13
N SER A 213 -7.56 -15.87 10.13
CA SER A 213 -6.53 -16.68 10.80
C SER A 213 -5.12 -16.45 10.25
N HIS A 214 -5.00 -16.14 8.95
CA HIS A 214 -3.72 -15.82 8.31
C HIS A 214 -3.14 -14.52 8.89
N PHE A 215 -3.96 -13.48 8.99
CA PHE A 215 -3.54 -12.21 9.59
C PHE A 215 -3.18 -12.34 11.06
N LYS A 216 -3.99 -13.08 11.85
CA LYS A 216 -3.68 -13.36 13.25
C LYS A 216 -2.35 -14.10 13.42
N ALA A 217 -2.01 -14.97 12.47
CA ALA A 217 -0.72 -15.65 12.44
C ALA A 217 0.44 -14.69 12.12
N ALA A 218 0.27 -13.76 11.16
CA ALA A 218 1.26 -12.76 10.82
C ALA A 218 1.59 -11.82 12.01
N PHE A 219 0.59 -11.41 12.79
CA PHE A 219 0.84 -10.64 14.02
C PHE A 219 1.61 -11.43 15.09
N LYS A 220 1.33 -12.72 15.25
CA LYS A 220 2.11 -13.58 16.15
C LYS A 220 3.55 -13.75 15.65
N GLU A 221 3.73 -13.86 14.34
CA GLU A 221 5.08 -13.88 13.73
C GLU A 221 5.83 -12.59 14.06
N ALA A 222 5.21 -11.44 13.88
CA ALA A 222 5.80 -10.15 14.17
C ALA A 222 6.24 -10.01 15.64
N LEU A 223 5.41 -10.49 16.57
CA LEU A 223 5.74 -10.52 18.01
C LEU A 223 6.98 -11.38 18.30
N VAL A 224 7.02 -12.59 17.75
CA VAL A 224 8.14 -13.54 18.00
C VAL A 224 9.39 -13.10 17.25
N GLY A 225 9.25 -12.55 16.05
CA GLY A 225 10.33 -12.03 15.22
C GLY A 225 10.93 -10.71 15.72
N ALA A 226 10.38 -10.15 16.80
CA ALA A 226 10.77 -8.83 17.32
C ALA A 226 10.74 -7.75 16.24
N ALA A 227 9.69 -7.74 15.40
CA ALA A 227 9.41 -6.63 14.50
C ALA A 227 9.14 -5.36 15.31
N ASP A 228 9.55 -4.20 14.82
CA ASP A 228 9.22 -2.91 15.43
C ASP A 228 7.88 -2.39 14.91
N ILE A 229 7.63 -2.57 13.61
CA ILE A 229 6.42 -2.10 12.92
C ILE A 229 5.80 -3.23 12.08
N VAL A 230 4.49 -3.32 12.12
CA VAL A 230 3.67 -4.09 11.16
C VAL A 230 2.89 -3.09 10.33
N HIS A 231 3.34 -2.83 9.10
CA HIS A 231 2.66 -1.95 8.17
C HIS A 231 1.67 -2.73 7.32
N ILE A 232 0.40 -2.33 7.39
CA ILE A 232 -0.73 -2.85 6.61
C ILE A 232 -1.20 -1.75 5.67
N TYR A 233 -1.38 -2.06 4.40
CA TYR A 233 -1.99 -1.13 3.45
C TYR A 233 -3.30 -1.67 2.88
N PHE A 234 -4.14 -0.79 2.37
CA PHE A 234 -5.31 -1.13 1.56
C PHE A 234 -5.79 0.08 0.76
N HIS A 235 -6.73 -0.14 -0.17
CA HIS A 235 -7.29 0.92 -0.99
C HIS A 235 -8.70 1.29 -0.53
N SER A 236 -9.04 2.56 -0.56
CA SER A 236 -10.32 3.08 -0.06
C SER A 236 -11.58 2.44 -0.67
N PRO A 237 -11.59 1.96 -1.93
CA PRO A 237 -12.73 1.20 -2.44
C PRO A 237 -13.10 -0.02 -1.61
N LEU A 238 -12.16 -0.61 -0.86
CA LEU A 238 -12.43 -1.76 0.00
C LEU A 238 -13.51 -1.47 1.05
N ALA A 239 -13.63 -0.22 1.51
CA ALA A 239 -14.67 0.17 2.46
C ALA A 239 -16.10 -0.03 1.93
N LEU A 240 -16.27 -0.19 0.61
CA LEU A 240 -17.54 -0.55 -0.02
C LEU A 240 -17.87 -2.05 0.11
N ASP A 241 -16.95 -2.85 0.66
CA ASP A 241 -17.12 -4.28 0.92
C ASP A 241 -17.30 -4.56 2.42
N PRO A 242 -18.55 -4.65 2.91
CA PRO A 242 -18.80 -4.82 4.34
C PRO A 242 -18.26 -6.14 4.90
N VAL A 243 -18.15 -7.18 4.07
CA VAL A 243 -17.62 -8.49 4.51
C VAL A 243 -16.11 -8.41 4.75
N ALA A 244 -15.38 -7.74 3.84
CA ALA A 244 -13.94 -7.52 4.00
C ALA A 244 -13.66 -6.61 5.21
N MET A 245 -14.43 -5.52 5.36
CA MET A 245 -14.26 -4.59 6.49
C MET A 245 -14.62 -5.22 7.85
N THR A 246 -15.62 -6.10 7.90
CA THR A 246 -15.93 -6.87 9.13
C THR A 246 -14.77 -7.80 9.50
N GLY A 247 -14.21 -8.53 8.54
CA GLY A 247 -13.04 -9.37 8.78
C GLY A 247 -11.80 -8.56 9.17
N PHE A 248 -11.65 -7.37 8.61
CA PHE A 248 -10.55 -6.48 8.98
C PHE A 248 -10.70 -5.93 10.40
N ALA A 249 -11.91 -5.54 10.81
CA ALA A 249 -12.18 -5.15 12.19
C ALA A 249 -11.79 -6.28 13.17
N GLU A 250 -12.24 -7.53 12.92
CA GLU A 250 -11.88 -8.68 13.75
C GLU A 250 -10.37 -8.88 13.89
N VAL A 251 -9.63 -8.66 12.80
CA VAL A 251 -8.15 -8.75 12.79
C VAL A 251 -7.54 -7.67 13.67
N LEU A 252 -8.00 -6.42 13.56
CA LEU A 252 -7.46 -5.28 14.31
C LEU A 252 -7.83 -5.35 15.80
N GLU A 253 -9.06 -5.73 16.14
CA GLU A 253 -9.48 -5.97 17.51
C GLU A 253 -8.65 -7.10 18.15
N TYR A 254 -8.40 -8.18 17.43
CA TYR A 254 -7.51 -9.22 17.92
C TYR A 254 -6.08 -8.72 18.18
N ALA A 255 -5.56 -7.87 17.31
CA ALA A 255 -4.23 -7.28 17.50
C ALA A 255 -4.20 -6.38 18.75
N ARG A 256 -5.23 -5.53 18.93
CA ARG A 256 -5.34 -4.63 20.08
C ARG A 256 -5.62 -5.37 21.40
N ASP A 257 -6.69 -6.15 21.44
CA ASP A 257 -7.24 -6.71 22.67
C ASP A 257 -6.64 -8.07 23.01
N GLY A 258 -6.33 -8.88 22.01
CA GLY A 258 -5.76 -10.21 22.18
C GLY A 258 -4.23 -10.26 22.26
N LEU A 259 -3.53 -9.35 21.59
CA LEU A 259 -2.07 -9.29 21.54
C LEU A 259 -1.49 -8.02 22.20
N HIS A 260 -2.34 -7.09 22.63
CA HIS A 260 -1.97 -5.81 23.24
C HIS A 260 -1.01 -4.97 22.37
N LEU A 261 -1.21 -5.01 21.04
CA LEU A 261 -0.45 -4.19 20.11
C LEU A 261 -1.04 -2.78 20.04
N SER A 262 -0.17 -1.79 19.92
CA SER A 262 -0.58 -0.39 19.77
C SER A 262 -0.59 0.01 18.31
N PHE A 263 -1.50 0.93 17.96
CA PHE A 263 -1.59 1.54 16.65
C PHE A 263 -0.93 2.93 16.69
N VAL A 264 -0.21 3.26 15.65
CA VAL A 264 0.50 4.53 15.56
C VAL A 264 0.34 5.14 14.16
N PRO A 265 0.32 6.49 14.05
CA PRO A 265 0.32 7.15 12.74
C PRO A 265 1.58 6.78 11.94
N PRO A 266 1.50 6.68 10.59
CA PRO A 266 2.67 6.43 9.74
C PRO A 266 3.85 7.36 10.02
N THR A 267 3.61 8.67 10.16
CA THR A 267 4.67 9.67 10.37
C THR A 267 5.30 9.64 11.77
N SER A 268 4.81 8.79 12.67
CA SER A 268 5.44 8.54 13.98
C SER A 268 6.41 7.35 13.95
N ALA A 269 6.46 6.59 12.87
CA ALA A 269 7.40 5.49 12.72
C ALA A 269 8.82 6.04 12.54
N VAL A 270 9.79 5.39 13.16
CA VAL A 270 11.21 5.74 13.03
C VAL A 270 11.98 4.59 12.41
N ALA A 271 13.09 4.90 11.76
CA ALA A 271 13.98 3.86 11.25
C ALA A 271 14.44 2.96 12.41
N GLY A 272 14.12 1.68 12.30
CA GLY A 272 14.38 0.69 13.34
C GLY A 272 15.61 -0.17 13.06
N ALA A 273 16.01 -0.99 14.04
CA ALA A 273 16.96 -2.04 13.81
C ALA A 273 16.40 -3.11 12.86
N GLN A 274 17.28 -3.81 12.12
CA GLN A 274 16.85 -4.99 11.37
C GLN A 274 16.25 -6.02 12.32
N PRO A 275 15.12 -6.66 11.95
CA PRO A 275 14.61 -7.75 12.74
C PRO A 275 15.70 -8.81 12.82
N ARG A 276 16.01 -9.25 14.02
CA ARG A 276 16.86 -10.41 14.19
C ARG A 276 16.04 -11.60 13.73
N SER A 277 16.39 -12.20 12.62
CA SER A 277 15.80 -13.46 12.17
C SER A 277 16.03 -14.51 13.25
N ARG A 278 15.09 -14.68 14.16
CA ARG A 278 15.07 -15.85 15.05
C ARG A 278 14.31 -16.92 14.29
N PRO A 279 14.94 -18.08 14.06
CA PRO A 279 14.20 -19.20 13.51
C PRO A 279 13.08 -19.55 14.50
N PHE A 280 11.85 -19.61 13.98
CA PHE A 280 10.72 -20.08 14.79
C PHE A 280 11.00 -21.50 15.31
N PRO A 281 10.64 -21.81 16.56
CA PRO A 281 10.72 -23.18 17.05
C PRO A 281 9.96 -24.12 16.10
N PRO A 282 10.48 -25.30 15.76
CA PRO A 282 9.80 -26.26 14.87
C PRO A 282 8.34 -26.56 15.27
N ALA A 283 8.06 -26.58 16.56
CA ALA A 283 6.69 -26.77 17.09
C ALA A 283 5.72 -25.62 16.74
N TYR A 284 6.24 -24.41 16.51
CA TYR A 284 5.40 -23.29 16.06
C TYR A 284 4.98 -23.48 14.61
N TRP A 285 5.90 -23.86 13.74
CA TRP A 285 5.63 -24.18 12.33
C TRP A 285 4.62 -25.31 12.21
N ALA A 286 4.80 -26.40 12.96
CA ALA A 286 3.88 -27.52 12.94
C ALA A 286 2.45 -27.14 13.36
N ARG A 287 2.29 -26.25 14.35
CA ARG A 287 0.96 -25.75 14.78
C ARG A 287 0.34 -24.82 13.75
N MET A 288 1.15 -23.99 13.12
CA MET A 288 0.69 -23.08 12.06
C MET A 288 0.30 -23.84 10.80
N ASP A 289 1.11 -24.78 10.36
CA ASP A 289 0.83 -25.62 9.19
C ASP A 289 -0.49 -26.38 9.38
N LEU A 290 -0.78 -26.91 10.58
CA LEU A 290 -2.03 -27.60 10.86
C LEU A 290 -3.25 -26.65 10.79
N THR A 291 -3.13 -25.46 11.31
CA THR A 291 -4.22 -24.46 11.29
C THR A 291 -4.47 -23.96 9.87
N MET A 292 -3.43 -23.76 9.10
CA MET A 292 -3.53 -23.37 7.70
C MET A 292 -3.98 -24.50 6.80
N MET A 293 -3.46 -25.70 6.96
CA MET A 293 -3.94 -26.86 6.20
C MET A 293 -5.44 -27.11 6.43
N LYS A 294 -5.95 -26.90 7.66
CA LYS A 294 -7.39 -26.94 7.94
C LYS A 294 -8.17 -25.82 7.24
N SER A 295 -7.59 -24.61 7.16
CA SER A 295 -8.18 -23.48 6.42
C SER A 295 -8.15 -23.71 4.91
N LEU A 296 -7.08 -24.27 4.38
CA LEU A 296 -6.88 -24.56 2.95
C LEU A 296 -7.69 -25.79 2.50
N ALA A 297 -7.79 -26.83 3.33
CA ALA A 297 -8.60 -28.02 3.04
C ALA A 297 -10.10 -27.71 2.94
N GLY A 298 -10.60 -26.71 3.69
CA GLY A 298 -11.96 -26.21 3.54
C GLY A 298 -12.22 -25.41 2.26
N ARG A 299 -11.20 -25.09 1.46
CA ARG A 299 -11.27 -24.18 0.31
C ARG A 299 -10.63 -24.77 -0.96
N GLY A 300 -10.87 -26.00 -1.27
CA GLY A 300 -10.28 -26.90 -2.29
C GLY A 300 -9.79 -26.34 -3.67
N ARG A 301 -9.94 -25.05 -3.97
CA ARG A 301 -9.40 -24.40 -5.18
C ARG A 301 -8.14 -23.55 -4.93
N LEU A 302 -7.98 -23.00 -3.72
CA LEU A 302 -6.86 -22.12 -3.37
C LEU A 302 -5.57 -22.91 -3.14
N GLY A 303 -5.66 -24.09 -2.52
CA GLY A 303 -4.50 -24.96 -2.28
C GLY A 303 -3.74 -25.35 -3.55
N ARG A 304 -4.43 -25.50 -4.69
CA ARG A 304 -3.77 -25.78 -5.99
C ARG A 304 -3.06 -24.56 -6.57
N ARG A 305 -3.48 -23.35 -6.26
CA ARG A 305 -2.83 -22.11 -6.70
C ARG A 305 -1.59 -21.79 -5.87
N ILE A 306 -1.63 -22.00 -4.56
CA ILE A 306 -0.53 -21.71 -3.64
C ILE A 306 0.60 -22.75 -3.76
N LEU A 307 0.27 -24.04 -3.88
CA LEU A 307 1.26 -25.13 -4.05
C LEU A 307 1.87 -25.18 -5.45
N GLY A 308 1.25 -24.52 -6.44
CA GLY A 308 1.78 -24.39 -7.80
C GLY A 308 2.42 -23.04 -8.11
N ALA A 309 2.26 -22.06 -7.27
CA ALA A 309 2.86 -20.74 -7.48
C ALA A 309 4.31 -20.72 -6.99
N ARG A 310 5.24 -20.66 -7.93
CA ARG A 310 6.60 -20.20 -7.62
C ARG A 310 6.48 -18.80 -6.99
N PRO A 311 7.23 -18.47 -5.93
CA PRO A 311 7.25 -17.13 -5.37
C PRO A 311 7.67 -16.16 -6.47
N GLY A 312 6.78 -15.27 -6.87
CA GLY A 312 7.09 -14.24 -7.86
C GLY A 312 6.04 -13.83 -8.85
N ARG A 313 4.82 -14.40 -8.85
CA ARG A 313 3.77 -13.93 -9.75
C ARG A 313 2.41 -13.86 -9.05
N LEU A 314 2.15 -12.71 -8.45
CA LEU A 314 0.80 -12.18 -8.40
C LEU A 314 0.63 -11.38 -9.70
N ASP A 315 0.02 -12.00 -10.70
CA ASP A 315 -0.34 -11.30 -11.92
C ASP A 315 -1.46 -10.30 -11.61
N TRP A 316 -1.07 -9.09 -11.29
CA TRP A 316 -1.91 -7.90 -11.29
C TRP A 316 -2.01 -7.34 -12.72
N GLU A 317 -2.22 -8.19 -13.69
CA GLU A 317 -2.65 -7.77 -15.02
C GLU A 317 -4.16 -7.56 -15.01
N GLY A 318 -4.60 -6.49 -14.36
CA GLY A 318 -5.81 -5.82 -14.76
C GLY A 318 -5.57 -5.30 -16.17
N THR A 319 -6.07 -6.03 -17.15
CA THR A 319 -6.11 -5.63 -18.56
C THR A 319 -6.76 -4.25 -18.66
N HIS A 320 -5.94 -3.21 -18.75
CA HIS A 320 -6.37 -1.99 -19.42
C HIS A 320 -6.33 -2.28 -20.91
N PRO A 321 -7.45 -2.22 -21.64
CA PRO A 321 -7.39 -2.16 -23.09
C PRO A 321 -6.63 -0.90 -23.46
N GLY A 322 -5.47 -1.06 -24.09
CA GLY A 322 -4.74 0.07 -24.68
C GLY A 322 -5.66 0.80 -25.67
N PRO A 323 -5.50 2.13 -25.82
CA PRO A 323 -6.26 2.88 -26.79
C PRO A 323 -5.89 2.42 -28.20
N GLY A 324 -6.89 1.91 -28.94
CA GLY A 324 -6.92 1.89 -30.40
C GLY A 324 -5.95 0.94 -31.09
N SER A 325 -6.36 -0.31 -31.30
CA SER A 325 -6.06 -0.98 -32.55
C SER A 325 -7.35 -0.97 -33.40
N GLU A 326 -7.57 0.12 -34.11
CA GLU A 326 -8.44 0.12 -35.26
C GLU A 326 -7.86 -0.88 -36.27
N ARG A 327 -8.56 -1.99 -36.46
CA ARG A 327 -8.27 -2.89 -37.55
C ARG A 327 -8.78 -2.22 -38.83
N GLU A 328 -7.85 -1.72 -39.63
CA GLU A 328 -8.13 -1.41 -41.02
C GLU A 328 -8.68 -2.64 -41.71
N GLY A 329 -9.95 -2.57 -42.10
CA GLY A 329 -10.62 -3.52 -42.95
C GLY A 329 -10.02 -3.41 -44.35
N SER A 330 -9.26 -4.43 -44.78
CA SER A 330 -8.94 -4.59 -46.20
C SER A 330 -10.10 -5.28 -46.88
N GLU A 331 -10.91 -4.52 -47.56
CA GLU A 331 -11.74 -5.01 -48.66
C GLU A 331 -10.83 -5.61 -49.73
N ARG A 332 -11.01 -6.91 -50.02
CA ARG A 332 -10.60 -7.52 -51.29
C ARG A 332 -11.84 -8.00 -52.01
N ARG A 333 -11.97 -7.48 -53.23
CA ARG A 333 -12.86 -7.96 -54.29
C ARG A 333 -12.52 -9.41 -54.70
#